data_2ca0f7ebf34941afca46b0f282d2f06e
#
_entry.id   2ca0f7ebf34941afca46b0f282d2f06e
#
_cell.length_a   1.000
_cell.length_b   1.000
_cell.length_c   1.000
_cell.angle_alpha   90.00
_cell.angle_beta   90.00
_cell.angle_gamma   90.00
#
_symmetry.space_group_name_H-M   'P 1'
#
loop_
_entity.id
_entity.type
_entity.pdbx_description
1 polymer ?
#
loop_
_entity_poly.entity_id
_entity_poly.type
_entity_poly.pdbx_seq_one_letter_code
_entity_poly.pdbx_strand_id
1 'polypeptide(L)'
;MRTTITIAIGINDAEYDEDVHSVVSNASCTTNCLAPLAKVLNDGLGIEQGLMTTVHAYTQDQNLQDGPHKDLRRARAAALNIVPTSTGAAKAIGLVLPQLKGKLDGYALRVPIPTGSATDLTVTV
;
A
#
# COMPACT_ATOMS: atom_id res chain seq x y z
N MET A 1 14.54 -24.25 -7.83
CA MET A 1 13.55 -23.91 -6.80
C MET A 1 12.85 -22.66 -7.29
N ARG A 2 11.54 -22.73 -7.54
CA ARG A 2 10.80 -21.59 -8.10
C ARG A 2 10.52 -20.58 -7.00
N THR A 3 10.77 -19.31 -7.26
CA THR A 3 10.65 -18.23 -6.29
C THR A 3 9.53 -17.27 -6.63
N THR A 4 9.08 -16.51 -5.63
CA THR A 4 8.09 -15.44 -5.79
C THR A 4 8.83 -14.11 -5.93
N ILE A 5 8.37 -13.27 -6.85
CA ILE A 5 8.79 -11.88 -6.94
C ILE A 5 7.58 -10.94 -6.75
N THR A 6 7.82 -9.82 -6.11
CA THR A 6 6.85 -8.71 -6.05
C THR A 6 7.34 -7.59 -6.93
N ILE A 7 6.54 -7.17 -7.90
CA ILE A 7 6.90 -6.13 -8.87
C ILE A 7 5.88 -4.99 -8.89
N ALA A 8 6.36 -3.80 -9.24
CA ALA A 8 5.55 -2.67 -9.65
C ALA A 8 6.11 -2.16 -10.99
N ILE A 9 5.24 -2.00 -11.97
CA ILE A 9 5.62 -1.59 -13.34
C ILE A 9 6.30 -0.22 -13.32
N GLY A 10 7.46 -0.12 -14.01
CA GLY A 10 8.28 1.09 -14.06
C GLY A 10 9.16 1.30 -12.82
N ILE A 11 9.12 0.38 -11.85
CA ILE A 11 9.91 0.44 -10.62
C ILE A 11 10.99 -0.65 -10.60
N ASN A 12 10.57 -1.91 -10.58
CA ASN A 12 11.45 -3.06 -10.51
C ASN A 12 11.01 -4.21 -11.40
N ASP A 13 10.16 -3.97 -12.38
CA ASP A 13 9.67 -4.98 -13.33
C ASP A 13 10.79 -5.59 -14.18
N ALA A 14 11.89 -4.87 -14.38
CA ALA A 14 13.09 -5.40 -15.04
C ALA A 14 13.81 -6.53 -14.24
N GLU A 15 13.49 -6.69 -12.95
CA GLU A 15 14.01 -7.78 -12.12
C GLU A 15 13.30 -9.12 -12.37
N TYR A 16 12.22 -9.12 -13.14
CA TYR A 16 11.52 -10.36 -13.48
C TYR A 16 12.35 -11.23 -14.40
N ASP A 17 12.49 -12.49 -14.03
CA ASP A 17 13.18 -13.53 -14.76
C ASP A 17 12.26 -14.76 -14.84
N GLU A 18 11.87 -15.16 -16.05
CA GLU A 18 10.93 -16.26 -16.30
C GLU A 18 11.50 -17.63 -15.93
N ASP A 19 12.81 -17.77 -15.93
CA ASP A 19 13.49 -19.01 -15.57
C ASP A 19 13.54 -19.22 -14.04
N VAL A 20 13.49 -18.13 -13.28
CA VAL A 20 13.62 -18.11 -11.81
C VAL A 20 12.27 -17.94 -11.12
N HIS A 21 11.45 -17.01 -11.62
CA HIS A 21 10.22 -16.59 -10.97
C HIS A 21 8.99 -17.29 -11.54
N SER A 22 8.31 -18.07 -10.71
CA SER A 22 7.10 -18.79 -11.11
C SER A 22 5.81 -18.21 -10.53
N VAL A 23 5.93 -17.32 -9.53
CA VAL A 23 4.81 -16.61 -8.92
C VAL A 23 5.16 -15.14 -8.93
N VAL A 24 4.32 -14.33 -9.52
CA VAL A 24 4.48 -12.87 -9.59
C VAL A 24 3.36 -12.20 -8.80
N SER A 25 3.73 -11.37 -7.84
CA SER A 25 2.81 -10.49 -7.13
C SER A 25 2.94 -9.08 -7.72
N ASN A 26 1.85 -8.51 -8.18
CA ASN A 26 1.80 -7.10 -8.58
C ASN A 26 1.51 -6.16 -7.39
N ALA A 27 1.93 -6.56 -6.19
CA ALA A 27 1.75 -5.80 -4.95
C ALA A 27 0.27 -5.42 -4.68
N SER A 28 0.01 -4.20 -4.25
CA SER A 28 -1.33 -3.67 -3.99
C SER A 28 -1.59 -2.41 -4.79
N CYS A 29 -2.87 -2.01 -4.89
CA CYS A 29 -3.27 -0.76 -5.53
C CYS A 29 -2.54 0.45 -4.90
N THR A 30 -2.49 0.53 -3.58
CA THR A 30 -1.80 1.61 -2.86
C THR A 30 -0.28 1.55 -3.08
N THR A 31 0.33 0.36 -3.11
CA THR A 31 1.77 0.22 -3.40
C THR A 31 2.09 0.68 -4.82
N ASN A 32 1.25 0.35 -5.80
CA ASN A 32 1.44 0.80 -7.20
C ASN A 32 1.25 2.31 -7.37
N CYS A 33 0.50 2.97 -6.49
CA CYS A 33 0.42 4.43 -6.44
C CYS A 33 1.64 5.04 -5.72
N LEU A 34 1.99 4.48 -4.57
CA LEU A 34 3.02 5.04 -3.68
C LEU A 34 4.45 4.83 -4.23
N ALA A 35 4.74 3.70 -4.89
CA ALA A 35 6.09 3.39 -5.33
C ALA A 35 6.63 4.37 -6.37
N PRO A 36 5.91 4.74 -7.45
CA PRO A 36 6.36 5.77 -8.38
C PRO A 36 6.54 7.13 -7.71
N LEU A 37 5.60 7.52 -6.84
CA LEU A 37 5.67 8.78 -6.11
C LEU A 37 6.92 8.83 -5.22
N ALA A 38 7.13 7.79 -4.42
CA ALA A 38 8.29 7.68 -3.54
C ALA A 38 9.61 7.61 -4.32
N LYS A 39 9.62 6.91 -5.46
CA LYS A 39 10.81 6.84 -6.32
C LYS A 39 11.24 8.21 -6.82
N VAL A 40 10.31 8.98 -7.38
CA VAL A 40 10.61 10.33 -7.92
C VAL A 40 11.13 11.26 -6.82
N LEU A 41 10.49 11.23 -5.65
CA LEU A 41 10.93 12.05 -4.51
C LEU A 41 12.29 11.62 -3.99
N ASN A 42 12.51 10.31 -3.87
CA ASN A 42 13.79 9.79 -3.37
C ASN A 42 14.94 10.05 -4.34
N ASP A 43 14.71 9.88 -5.64
CA ASP A 43 15.74 10.10 -6.66
C ASP A 43 16.11 11.60 -6.80
N GLY A 44 15.14 12.50 -6.56
CA GLY A 44 15.36 13.94 -6.68
C GLY A 44 15.84 14.63 -5.39
N LEU A 45 15.34 14.20 -4.24
CA LEU A 45 15.54 14.90 -2.97
C LEU A 45 16.20 14.03 -1.90
N GLY A 46 16.06 12.71 -1.99
CA GLY A 46 16.47 11.77 -0.95
C GLY A 46 15.49 11.73 0.22
N ILE A 47 14.79 10.60 0.41
CA ILE A 47 13.86 10.43 1.52
C ILE A 47 14.61 9.88 2.73
N GLU A 48 14.55 10.58 3.86
CA GLU A 48 15.00 10.10 5.15
C GLU A 48 13.95 9.23 5.82
N GLN A 49 12.73 9.75 5.93
CA GLN A 49 11.58 9.04 6.47
C GLN A 49 10.27 9.65 5.94
N GLY A 50 9.17 8.89 6.05
CA GLY A 50 7.88 9.40 5.63
C GLY A 50 6.70 8.63 6.21
N LEU A 51 5.55 9.32 6.22
CA LEU A 51 4.26 8.77 6.61
C LEU A 51 3.28 8.87 5.45
N MET A 52 2.57 7.79 5.20
CA MET A 52 1.56 7.68 4.17
C MET A 52 0.17 7.51 4.78
N THR A 53 -0.78 8.28 4.31
CA THR A 53 -2.20 8.05 4.55
C THR A 53 -2.89 7.72 3.23
N THR A 54 -3.54 6.56 3.15
CA THR A 54 -4.41 6.28 2.01
C THR A 54 -5.87 6.44 2.41
N VAL A 55 -6.56 7.40 1.78
CA VAL A 55 -8.01 7.56 1.85
C VAL A 55 -8.61 6.62 0.80
N HIS A 56 -9.28 5.56 1.22
CA HIS A 56 -9.57 4.43 0.37
C HIS A 56 -11.04 4.01 0.47
N ALA A 57 -11.62 3.60 -0.65
CA ALA A 57 -12.93 2.99 -0.67
C ALA A 57 -13.04 1.84 0.35
N TYR A 58 -14.24 1.59 0.86
CA TYR A 58 -14.47 0.40 1.67
C TYR A 58 -14.23 -0.88 0.86
N THR A 59 -13.87 -1.96 1.52
CA THR A 59 -13.52 -3.24 0.90
C THR A 59 -14.28 -4.37 1.59
N GLN A 60 -14.28 -5.55 0.97
CA GLN A 60 -15.04 -6.72 1.43
C GLN A 60 -14.62 -7.23 2.82
N ASP A 61 -13.48 -6.82 3.33
CA ASP A 61 -13.04 -7.14 4.70
C ASP A 61 -13.79 -6.34 5.79
N GLN A 62 -14.62 -5.37 5.40
CA GLN A 62 -15.46 -4.58 6.29
C GLN A 62 -16.90 -5.13 6.33
N ASN A 63 -17.55 -4.96 7.47
CA ASN A 63 -18.94 -5.37 7.61
C ASN A 63 -19.90 -4.48 6.82
N LEU A 64 -20.96 -5.07 6.29
CA LEU A 64 -22.05 -4.32 5.65
C LEU A 64 -22.79 -3.42 6.67
N GLN A 65 -22.98 -3.94 7.87
CA GLN A 65 -23.57 -3.23 9.02
C GLN A 65 -22.74 -3.50 10.26
N ASP A 66 -22.96 -2.75 11.35
CA ASP A 66 -22.26 -2.95 12.62
C ASP A 66 -22.36 -4.42 13.05
N GLY A 67 -21.23 -5.03 13.36
CA GLY A 67 -21.17 -6.44 13.71
C GLY A 67 -19.78 -6.90 14.14
N PRO A 68 -19.63 -8.14 14.62
CA PRO A 68 -18.36 -8.66 15.11
C PRO A 68 -17.26 -8.58 14.06
N HIS A 69 -16.07 -8.13 14.46
CA HIS A 69 -14.87 -8.11 13.66
C HIS A 69 -13.61 -8.20 14.53
N LYS A 70 -12.54 -8.82 14.03
CA LYS A 70 -11.27 -8.95 14.77
C LYS A 70 -10.63 -7.60 15.09
N ASP A 71 -10.70 -6.66 14.16
CA ASP A 71 -10.35 -5.25 14.37
C ASP A 71 -11.64 -4.49 14.71
N LEU A 72 -11.75 -4.00 15.94
CA LEU A 72 -12.94 -3.30 16.42
C LEU A 72 -13.27 -2.03 15.61
N ARG A 73 -12.28 -1.40 14.98
CA ARG A 73 -12.52 -0.25 14.10
C ARG A 73 -13.30 -0.66 12.85
N ARG A 74 -13.04 -1.88 12.32
CA ARG A 74 -13.74 -2.46 11.18
C ARG A 74 -15.08 -3.13 11.54
N ALA A 75 -15.45 -3.13 12.82
CA ALA A 75 -16.74 -3.62 13.29
C ALA A 75 -17.93 -2.70 12.92
N ARG A 76 -17.64 -1.52 12.38
CA ARG A 76 -18.63 -0.52 11.97
C ARG A 76 -19.06 -0.73 10.52
N ALA A 77 -20.29 -0.32 10.19
CA ALA A 77 -20.84 -0.39 8.84
C ALA A 77 -19.97 0.37 7.84
N ALA A 78 -19.51 -0.33 6.80
CA ALA A 78 -18.52 0.17 5.84
C ALA A 78 -18.98 1.42 5.08
N ALA A 79 -20.25 1.44 4.63
CA ALA A 79 -20.80 2.51 3.80
C ALA A 79 -21.25 3.74 4.58
N LEU A 80 -21.09 3.75 5.90
CA LEU A 80 -21.58 4.82 6.79
C LEU A 80 -20.49 5.46 7.64
N ASN A 81 -19.27 4.96 7.61
CA ASN A 81 -18.23 5.38 8.53
C ASN A 81 -16.90 5.63 7.81
N ILE A 82 -16.08 6.51 8.42
CA ILE A 82 -14.66 6.58 8.13
C ILE A 82 -13.96 5.67 9.14
N VAL A 83 -13.27 4.63 8.63
CA VAL A 83 -12.66 3.60 9.46
C VAL A 83 -11.15 3.62 9.31
N PRO A 84 -10.41 4.04 10.35
CA PRO A 84 -8.95 3.89 10.37
C PRO A 84 -8.59 2.41 10.42
N THR A 85 -7.62 1.99 9.61
CA THR A 85 -7.15 0.61 9.57
C THR A 85 -5.67 0.53 9.23
N SER A 86 -5.03 -0.55 9.63
CA SER A 86 -3.66 -0.83 9.21
C SER A 86 -3.59 -1.10 7.71
N THR A 87 -2.45 -0.81 7.11
CA THR A 87 -2.14 -1.18 5.72
C THR A 87 -0.71 -1.70 5.64
N GLY A 88 -0.50 -2.71 4.82
CA GLY A 88 0.84 -3.20 4.50
C GLY A 88 1.54 -2.44 3.37
N ALA A 89 0.85 -1.48 2.74
CA ALA A 89 1.33 -0.84 1.52
C ALA A 89 2.66 -0.09 1.71
N ALA A 90 2.81 0.68 2.79
CA ALA A 90 4.05 1.38 3.08
C ALA A 90 5.23 0.42 3.31
N LYS A 91 4.99 -0.70 4.01
CA LYS A 91 6.02 -1.74 4.22
C LYS A 91 6.36 -2.48 2.93
N ALA A 92 5.37 -2.68 2.05
CA ALA A 92 5.56 -3.35 0.76
C ALA A 92 6.43 -2.52 -0.20
N ILE A 93 6.56 -1.21 -0.01
CA ILE A 93 7.50 -0.37 -0.77
C ILE A 93 8.92 -0.93 -0.68
N GLY A 94 9.36 -1.39 0.48
CA GLY A 94 10.69 -1.99 0.65
C GLY A 94 10.93 -3.28 -0.15
N LEU A 95 9.88 -3.89 -0.74
CA LEU A 95 10.01 -5.04 -1.63
C LEU A 95 10.32 -4.63 -3.07
N VAL A 96 9.85 -3.47 -3.51
CA VAL A 96 10.02 -2.96 -4.89
C VAL A 96 11.03 -1.82 -4.97
N LEU A 97 11.30 -1.14 -3.84
CA LEU A 97 12.32 -0.09 -3.68
C LEU A 97 13.14 -0.39 -2.42
N PRO A 98 14.11 -1.30 -2.48
CA PRO A 98 14.88 -1.74 -1.30
C PRO A 98 15.56 -0.61 -0.52
N GLN A 99 15.95 0.48 -1.20
CA GLN A 99 16.56 1.67 -0.58
C GLN A 99 15.60 2.44 0.36
N LEU A 100 14.30 2.22 0.24
CA LEU A 100 13.28 2.81 1.12
C LEU A 100 12.77 1.86 2.21
N LYS A 101 13.37 0.68 2.33
CA LYS A 101 12.99 -0.30 3.35
C LYS A 101 13.12 0.29 4.75
N GLY A 102 12.01 0.30 5.50
CA GLY A 102 11.96 0.82 6.87
C GLY A 102 11.88 2.34 7.00
N LYS A 103 11.92 3.10 5.88
CA LYS A 103 11.81 4.55 5.90
C LYS A 103 10.37 5.05 5.83
N LEU A 104 9.45 4.24 5.32
CA LEU A 104 8.04 4.61 5.16
C LEU A 104 7.15 3.75 6.05
N ASP A 105 6.18 4.40 6.70
CA ASP A 105 5.09 3.76 7.42
C ASP A 105 3.77 4.46 7.06
N GLY A 106 2.65 3.94 7.53
CA GLY A 106 1.37 4.58 7.24
C GLY A 106 0.16 3.74 7.63
N TYR A 107 -1.01 4.31 7.36
CA TYR A 107 -2.30 3.71 7.64
C TYR A 107 -3.32 4.05 6.55
N ALA A 108 -4.46 3.37 6.59
CA ALA A 108 -5.57 3.63 5.70
C ALA A 108 -6.75 4.24 6.46
N LEU A 109 -7.44 5.16 5.81
CA LEU A 109 -8.78 5.60 6.18
C LEU A 109 -9.76 5.02 5.15
N ARG A 110 -10.52 4.01 5.54
CA ARG A 110 -11.61 3.51 4.71
C ARG A 110 -12.78 4.49 4.79
N VAL A 111 -13.21 4.98 3.65
CA VAL A 111 -14.28 5.98 3.54
C VAL A 111 -15.52 5.39 2.85
N PRO A 112 -16.72 5.95 3.06
CA PRO A 112 -17.98 5.39 2.57
C PRO A 112 -18.21 5.65 1.07
N ILE A 113 -17.25 5.26 0.23
CA ILE A 113 -17.33 5.31 -1.24
C ILE A 113 -17.06 3.93 -1.83
N PRO A 114 -17.72 3.55 -2.95
CA PRO A 114 -17.65 2.21 -3.51
C PRO A 114 -16.33 1.94 -4.23
N THR A 115 -15.60 2.94 -4.68
CA THR A 115 -14.39 2.78 -5.50
C THR A 115 -13.45 3.97 -5.41
N GLY A 116 -12.17 3.71 -5.72
CA GLY A 116 -11.13 4.73 -5.77
C GLY A 116 -10.39 4.92 -4.44
N SER A 117 -9.27 5.62 -4.52
CA SER A 117 -8.46 6.01 -3.37
C SER A 117 -7.60 7.22 -3.71
N ALA A 118 -7.19 7.94 -2.67
CA ALA A 118 -6.16 8.97 -2.73
C ALA A 118 -5.06 8.62 -1.75
N THR A 119 -3.81 8.80 -2.15
CA THR A 119 -2.64 8.58 -1.30
C THR A 119 -1.99 9.92 -0.99
N ASP A 120 -1.90 10.25 0.27
CA ASP A 120 -1.14 11.38 0.81
C ASP A 120 0.19 10.87 1.33
N LEU A 121 1.29 11.52 0.97
CA LEU A 121 2.63 11.17 1.41
C LEU A 121 3.34 12.42 1.93
N THR A 122 3.72 12.38 3.21
CA THR A 122 4.55 13.39 3.86
C THR A 122 5.93 12.79 4.12
N VAL A 123 6.99 13.45 3.68
CA VAL A 123 8.38 12.98 3.83
C VAL A 123 9.28 14.04 4.44
N THR A 124 10.32 13.58 5.14
CA THR A 124 11.53 14.35 5.45
C THR A 124 12.60 14.00 4.44
N VAL A 125 13.25 15.02 3.90
CA VAL A 125 14.32 14.93 2.90
C VAL A 125 15.57 15.62 3.38
#